data_2ae20fc3f958bf7a8393b1fd4f9a941a
#
_entry.id   2ae20fc3f958bf7a8393b1fd4f9a941a
#
_cell.length_a   1.000
_cell.length_b   1.000
_cell.length_c   1.000
_cell.angle_alpha   90.00
_cell.angle_beta   90.00
_cell.angle_gamma   90.00
#
_symmetry.space_group_name_H-M   'P 1'
#
loop_
_entity.id
_entity.type
_entity.pdbx_description
1 polymer ?
#
loop_
_entity_poly.entity_id
_entity_poly.type
_entity_poly.pdbx_seq_one_letter_code
_entity_poly.pdbx_strand_id
1 'polypeptide(L)'
;MAVQEIKKRVEKNRGNIIQFLCEICAIPSLEGQLKEVGNRIGAEMTKLGFDEVRFDKMGNILGRIGSGKRVIVYDSHIDTVGVGDPATWGWDPFKGKVENGILYARGAVDEKGSTPGMVYGLSFAKELGLLEDTTAWYFGNMEEWCDGIAPNAFVEVDPGIRPDFVVIGEPTKMQLYRGHKGRIELKITATGRSAHAASHYLGDNAVYKMMAIITQVRELDRRMRFGMGYHPVQGYPSIAVTDVSARTASLNAVPDQFTIYLDRRITLSETRDEVIAQIKGLIPDYLQDEIHVEELYYDKPSYTGFVFPVSKFYPPWLLDDAHPLTQAGQCTIEALWGGKRALGTWDFSTNGTYWAGKAGIPSIGFGPGNEDFAHTNLEQVPLDEVVSAAEFYALFPKMLSEQVK
;
A
#
# COMPACT_ATOMS: atom_id res chain seq x y z
N MET A 1 15.44 19.52 -24.43
CA MET A 1 16.56 18.60 -24.72
C MET A 1 16.45 17.34 -23.83
N ALA A 2 16.44 17.44 -22.53
CA ALA A 2 16.32 16.27 -21.62
C ALA A 2 15.10 15.36 -21.89
N VAL A 3 13.91 15.93 -22.05
CA VAL A 3 12.67 15.17 -22.33
C VAL A 3 12.78 14.30 -23.58
N GLN A 4 13.36 14.82 -24.67
CA GLN A 4 13.51 14.07 -25.91
C GLN A 4 14.51 12.90 -25.77
N GLU A 5 15.61 13.12 -25.02
CA GLU A 5 16.58 12.06 -24.75
C GLU A 5 16.01 10.96 -23.84
N ILE A 6 15.19 11.35 -22.83
CA ILE A 6 14.48 10.37 -21.99
C ILE A 6 13.54 9.53 -22.84
N LYS A 7 12.64 10.15 -23.63
CA LYS A 7 11.69 9.44 -24.48
C LYS A 7 12.40 8.49 -25.46
N LYS A 8 13.48 8.91 -26.06
CA LYS A 8 14.28 8.08 -26.96
C LYS A 8 14.88 6.87 -26.23
N ARG A 9 15.36 7.07 -24.98
CA ARG A 9 15.93 5.97 -24.16
C ARG A 9 14.87 4.97 -23.73
N VAL A 10 13.72 5.48 -23.27
CA VAL A 10 12.58 4.66 -22.85
C VAL A 10 12.09 3.82 -24.05
N GLU A 11 11.87 4.42 -25.21
CA GLU A 11 11.43 3.68 -26.38
C GLU A 11 12.45 2.63 -26.86
N LYS A 12 13.74 2.95 -26.84
CA LYS A 12 14.81 1.98 -27.14
C LYS A 12 14.79 0.78 -26.19
N ASN A 13 14.37 0.96 -24.95
CA ASN A 13 14.35 -0.09 -23.92
C ASN A 13 12.94 -0.66 -23.68
N ARG A 14 11.94 -0.25 -24.45
CA ARG A 14 10.54 -0.68 -24.28
C ARG A 14 10.39 -2.19 -24.09
N GLY A 15 11.02 -2.98 -24.94
CA GLY A 15 10.97 -4.45 -24.86
C GLY A 15 11.56 -5.00 -23.56
N ASN A 16 12.68 -4.41 -23.09
CA ASN A 16 13.31 -4.83 -21.84
C ASN A 16 12.46 -4.48 -20.63
N ILE A 17 11.83 -3.30 -20.61
CA ILE A 17 10.93 -2.84 -19.52
C ILE A 17 9.75 -3.79 -19.40
N ILE A 18 9.10 -4.12 -20.55
CA ILE A 18 7.95 -5.03 -20.59
C ILE A 18 8.35 -6.45 -20.18
N GLN A 19 9.47 -6.96 -20.70
CA GLN A 19 9.95 -8.28 -20.36
C GLN A 19 10.27 -8.37 -18.86
N PHE A 20 10.89 -7.36 -18.28
CA PHE A 20 11.21 -7.32 -16.86
C PHE A 20 9.92 -7.35 -16.00
N LEU A 21 8.86 -6.61 -16.37
CA LEU A 21 7.57 -6.71 -15.70
C LEU A 21 7.00 -8.14 -15.76
N CYS A 22 6.96 -8.74 -16.95
CA CYS A 22 6.45 -10.10 -17.10
C CYS A 22 7.23 -11.10 -16.22
N GLU A 23 8.55 -10.98 -16.16
CA GLU A 23 9.40 -11.85 -15.36
C GLU A 23 9.17 -11.71 -13.85
N ILE A 24 9.02 -10.48 -13.33
CA ILE A 24 8.76 -10.29 -11.89
C ILE A 24 7.32 -10.64 -11.51
N CYS A 25 6.33 -10.48 -12.38
CA CYS A 25 4.97 -10.96 -12.16
C CYS A 25 4.91 -12.50 -12.14
N ALA A 26 5.72 -13.16 -12.98
CA ALA A 26 5.79 -14.62 -13.02
C ALA A 26 6.37 -15.26 -11.76
N ILE A 27 7.00 -14.49 -10.89
CA ILE A 27 7.54 -14.95 -9.61
C ILE A 27 6.48 -14.71 -8.52
N PRO A 28 5.86 -15.77 -7.95
CA PRO A 28 4.96 -15.61 -6.82
C PRO A 28 5.68 -14.95 -5.62
N SER A 29 5.08 -13.95 -5.05
CA SER A 29 5.63 -13.20 -3.91
C SER A 29 4.53 -12.89 -2.89
N LEU A 30 3.94 -13.95 -2.36
CA LEU A 30 2.94 -13.87 -1.29
C LEU A 30 3.60 -13.44 0.03
N GLU A 31 2.81 -13.28 1.07
CA GLU A 31 3.30 -12.91 2.41
C GLU A 31 4.63 -13.57 2.77
N GLY A 32 5.65 -12.78 3.03
CA GLY A 32 6.98 -13.25 3.42
C GLY A 32 7.83 -13.91 2.32
N GLN A 33 7.37 -14.01 1.05
CA GLN A 33 8.07 -14.69 -0.04
C GLN A 33 8.79 -13.73 -1.00
N LEU A 34 9.49 -12.73 -0.49
CA LEU A 34 10.09 -11.69 -1.31
C LEU A 34 11.44 -12.06 -1.96
N LYS A 35 12.09 -13.13 -1.50
CA LYS A 35 13.48 -13.44 -1.86
C LYS A 35 13.70 -13.57 -3.36
N GLU A 36 12.88 -14.37 -4.02
CA GLU A 36 13.07 -14.69 -5.45
C GLU A 36 12.80 -13.47 -6.34
N VAL A 37 11.71 -12.75 -6.09
CA VAL A 37 11.38 -11.52 -6.84
C VAL A 37 12.42 -10.43 -6.54
N GLY A 38 12.85 -10.28 -5.29
CA GLY A 38 13.93 -9.36 -4.91
C GLY A 38 15.27 -9.67 -5.59
N ASN A 39 15.62 -10.96 -5.70
CA ASN A 39 16.83 -11.39 -6.44
C ASN A 39 16.73 -10.99 -7.93
N ARG A 40 15.57 -11.21 -8.56
CA ARG A 40 15.38 -10.83 -9.97
C ARG A 40 15.48 -9.32 -10.17
N ILE A 41 14.88 -8.53 -9.28
CA ILE A 41 14.96 -7.06 -9.30
C ILE A 41 16.41 -6.60 -9.06
N GLY A 42 17.08 -7.18 -8.07
CA GLY A 42 18.48 -6.87 -7.77
C GLY A 42 19.43 -7.15 -8.94
N ALA A 43 19.21 -8.25 -9.65
CA ALA A 43 19.97 -8.58 -10.85
C ALA A 43 19.77 -7.54 -11.97
N GLU A 44 18.52 -7.04 -12.18
CA GLU A 44 18.26 -6.00 -13.17
C GLU A 44 18.89 -4.67 -12.76
N MET A 45 18.79 -4.26 -11.49
CA MET A 45 19.45 -3.05 -11.00
C MET A 45 20.97 -3.11 -11.17
N THR A 46 21.59 -4.26 -10.89
CA THR A 46 23.03 -4.47 -11.10
C THR A 46 23.41 -4.34 -12.57
N LYS A 47 22.66 -4.97 -13.46
CA LYS A 47 22.82 -4.87 -14.92
C LYS A 47 22.69 -3.43 -15.43
N LEU A 48 21.82 -2.63 -14.82
CA LEU A 48 21.56 -1.23 -15.17
C LEU A 48 22.52 -0.23 -14.47
N GLY A 49 23.52 -0.73 -13.74
CA GLY A 49 24.60 0.08 -13.19
C GLY A 49 24.21 0.90 -11.95
N PHE A 50 23.32 0.37 -11.11
CA PHE A 50 23.09 0.92 -9.77
C PHE A 50 24.40 0.89 -8.95
N ASP A 51 24.61 1.91 -8.12
CA ASP A 51 25.85 2.07 -7.36
C ASP A 51 25.93 1.12 -6.16
N GLU A 52 24.77 0.70 -5.65
CA GLU A 52 24.62 -0.26 -4.56
C GLU A 52 23.34 -1.06 -4.76
N VAL A 53 23.40 -2.37 -4.53
CA VAL A 53 22.24 -3.27 -4.53
C VAL A 53 22.39 -4.21 -3.34
N ARG A 54 21.42 -4.21 -2.44
CA ARG A 54 21.44 -5.05 -1.23
C ARG A 54 20.05 -5.35 -0.70
N PHE A 55 19.97 -6.34 0.17
CA PHE A 55 18.79 -6.57 0.99
C PHE A 55 18.96 -5.93 2.37
N ASP A 56 17.85 -5.46 2.95
CA ASP A 56 17.81 -5.07 4.36
C ASP A 56 17.55 -6.28 5.28
N LYS A 57 17.41 -6.03 6.59
CA LYS A 57 17.16 -7.09 7.58
C LYS A 57 15.80 -7.75 7.41
N MET A 58 14.79 -7.02 6.94
CA MET A 58 13.46 -7.57 6.67
C MET A 58 13.45 -8.39 5.38
N GLY A 59 14.42 -8.18 4.51
CA GLY A 59 14.52 -8.84 3.22
C GLY A 59 13.94 -8.04 2.08
N ASN A 60 13.73 -6.76 2.27
CA ASN A 60 13.41 -5.82 1.20
C ASN A 60 14.64 -5.60 0.32
N ILE A 61 14.42 -5.45 -0.99
CA ILE A 61 15.50 -5.19 -1.95
C ILE A 61 15.70 -3.68 -2.13
N LEU A 62 16.93 -3.24 -2.00
CA LEU A 62 17.36 -1.85 -2.09
C LEU A 62 18.31 -1.65 -3.25
N GLY A 63 18.13 -0.57 -4.00
CA GLY A 63 19.06 -0.13 -5.02
C GLY A 63 19.34 1.35 -4.92
N ARG A 64 20.60 1.76 -4.77
CA ARG A 64 21.04 3.16 -4.73
C ARG A 64 21.62 3.61 -6.05
N ILE A 65 21.32 4.84 -6.41
CA ILE A 65 21.90 5.51 -7.57
C ILE A 65 22.16 6.98 -7.25
N GLY A 66 23.32 7.49 -7.63
CA GLY A 66 23.76 8.84 -7.27
C GLY A 66 24.37 8.96 -5.87
N SER A 67 24.87 10.15 -5.55
CA SER A 67 25.59 10.44 -4.31
C SER A 67 25.38 11.89 -3.84
N GLY A 68 24.29 12.51 -4.24
CA GLY A 68 23.92 13.86 -3.82
C GLY A 68 23.40 13.88 -2.38
N LYS A 69 23.22 15.09 -1.85
CA LYS A 69 22.79 15.30 -0.46
C LYS A 69 21.31 15.05 -0.27
N ARG A 70 20.48 15.35 -1.28
CA ARG A 70 19.03 15.14 -1.23
C ARG A 70 18.74 13.66 -1.44
N VAL A 71 18.00 13.06 -0.54
CA VAL A 71 17.64 11.65 -0.59
C VAL A 71 16.18 11.48 -1.00
N ILE A 72 15.95 10.78 -2.11
CA ILE A 72 14.61 10.41 -2.58
C ILE A 72 14.48 8.89 -2.53
N VAL A 73 13.41 8.39 -1.89
CA VAL A 73 13.04 6.97 -1.95
C VAL A 73 11.91 6.78 -2.95
N TYR A 74 12.07 5.83 -3.85
CA TYR A 74 11.06 5.32 -4.77
C TYR A 74 10.56 4.00 -4.18
N ASP A 75 9.41 4.07 -3.55
CA ASP A 75 8.78 3.01 -2.79
C ASP A 75 7.85 2.22 -3.70
N SER A 76 8.09 0.91 -3.82
CA SER A 76 7.26 -0.01 -4.60
C SER A 76 7.19 -1.34 -3.88
N HIS A 77 5.99 -1.76 -3.45
CA HIS A 77 5.88 -3.09 -2.89
C HIS A 77 5.98 -4.17 -3.97
N ILE A 78 6.58 -5.29 -3.62
CA ILE A 78 6.87 -6.41 -4.53
C ILE A 78 6.21 -7.71 -4.10
N ASP A 79 5.52 -7.70 -2.94
CA ASP A 79 4.60 -8.75 -2.55
C ASP A 79 3.23 -8.56 -3.20
N THR A 80 2.39 -9.57 -3.12
CA THR A 80 1.04 -9.58 -3.67
C THR A 80 0.09 -10.31 -2.74
N VAL A 81 -1.20 -9.99 -2.81
CA VAL A 81 -2.24 -10.86 -2.23
C VAL A 81 -2.31 -12.20 -2.97
N GLY A 82 -2.97 -13.17 -2.35
CA GLY A 82 -3.24 -14.47 -2.97
C GLY A 82 -4.11 -14.37 -4.22
N VAL A 83 -4.09 -15.41 -5.04
CA VAL A 83 -4.87 -15.48 -6.30
C VAL A 83 -6.32 -15.92 -6.07
N GLY A 84 -6.68 -16.31 -4.84
CA GLY A 84 -7.99 -16.91 -4.56
C GLY A 84 -8.15 -18.27 -5.22
N ASP A 85 -9.31 -18.55 -5.81
CA ASP A 85 -9.54 -19.75 -6.60
C ASP A 85 -8.96 -19.56 -8.01
N PRO A 86 -7.88 -20.28 -8.40
CA PRO A 86 -7.27 -20.16 -9.72
C PRO A 86 -8.24 -20.48 -10.88
N ALA A 87 -9.30 -21.26 -10.63
CA ALA A 87 -10.29 -21.58 -11.65
C ALA A 87 -11.13 -20.37 -12.09
N THR A 88 -11.14 -19.30 -11.29
CA THR A 88 -11.85 -18.07 -11.63
C THR A 88 -11.06 -17.14 -12.57
N TRP A 89 -9.78 -17.46 -12.82
CA TRP A 89 -8.94 -16.71 -13.74
C TRP A 89 -9.09 -17.29 -15.15
N GLY A 90 -9.14 -16.44 -16.16
CA GLY A 90 -9.16 -16.87 -17.57
C GLY A 90 -7.77 -17.26 -18.11
N TRP A 91 -6.72 -17.22 -17.29
CA TRP A 91 -5.31 -17.52 -17.56
C TRP A 91 -4.59 -17.90 -16.27
N ASP A 92 -3.34 -18.37 -16.37
CA ASP A 92 -2.49 -18.59 -15.21
C ASP A 92 -2.18 -17.22 -14.55
N PRO A 93 -2.57 -16.98 -13.28
CA PRO A 93 -2.47 -15.66 -12.65
C PRO A 93 -1.04 -15.14 -12.47
N PHE A 94 -0.04 -16.01 -12.38
CA PHE A 94 1.36 -15.60 -12.25
C PHE A 94 2.06 -15.52 -13.60
N LYS A 95 1.91 -16.56 -14.44
CA LYS A 95 2.49 -16.55 -15.78
C LYS A 95 1.90 -15.42 -16.63
N GLY A 96 0.66 -15.07 -16.37
CA GLY A 96 -0.07 -14.00 -17.00
C GLY A 96 -0.31 -14.23 -18.50
N LYS A 97 -0.94 -13.24 -19.14
CA LYS A 97 -1.02 -13.12 -20.60
C LYS A 97 -0.85 -11.67 -21.01
N VAL A 98 -0.25 -11.49 -22.18
CA VAL A 98 -0.22 -10.18 -22.85
C VAL A 98 -1.18 -10.23 -24.04
N GLU A 99 -2.14 -9.30 -24.05
CA GLU A 99 -3.13 -9.19 -25.13
C GLU A 99 -3.50 -7.71 -25.35
N ASN A 100 -3.50 -7.26 -26.58
CA ASN A 100 -3.86 -5.88 -26.97
C ASN A 100 -3.08 -4.78 -26.19
N GLY A 101 -1.80 -5.02 -25.89
CA GLY A 101 -0.98 -4.05 -25.13
C GLY A 101 -1.24 -4.02 -23.62
N ILE A 102 -1.96 -4.99 -23.09
CA ILE A 102 -2.28 -5.13 -21.66
C ILE A 102 -1.64 -6.40 -21.13
N LEU A 103 -0.99 -6.33 -19.97
CA LEU A 103 -0.57 -7.50 -19.19
C LEU A 103 -1.66 -7.82 -18.17
N TYR A 104 -2.13 -9.04 -18.18
CA TYR A 104 -3.06 -9.63 -17.21
C TYR A 104 -2.30 -10.60 -16.33
N ALA A 105 -2.05 -10.23 -15.07
CA ALA A 105 -1.35 -11.07 -14.11
C ALA A 105 -1.57 -10.56 -12.67
N ARG A 106 -1.41 -11.42 -11.66
CA ARG A 106 -1.33 -11.02 -10.26
C ARG A 106 -0.09 -10.16 -10.02
N GLY A 107 -0.25 -9.01 -9.39
CA GLY A 107 0.81 -8.03 -9.16
C GLY A 107 1.08 -7.11 -10.35
N ALA A 108 0.33 -7.25 -11.46
CA ALA A 108 0.55 -6.43 -12.65
C ALA A 108 0.23 -4.95 -12.42
N VAL A 109 -0.85 -4.65 -11.71
CA VAL A 109 -1.22 -3.29 -11.32
C VAL A 109 -0.83 -2.98 -9.88
N ASP A 110 -0.88 -3.97 -9.00
CA ASP A 110 -0.71 -3.82 -7.57
C ASP A 110 0.46 -4.69 -7.05
N GLU A 111 1.69 -4.05 -6.94
CA GLU A 111 2.09 -2.83 -7.67
C GLU A 111 3.42 -3.06 -8.43
N LYS A 112 3.73 -4.34 -8.81
CA LYS A 112 4.96 -4.64 -9.57
C LYS A 112 5.03 -3.84 -10.90
N GLY A 113 3.88 -3.32 -11.37
CA GLY A 113 3.80 -2.48 -12.57
C GLY A 113 4.67 -1.22 -12.50
N SER A 114 4.88 -0.65 -11.34
CA SER A 114 5.72 0.54 -11.13
C SER A 114 7.21 0.22 -11.10
N THR A 115 7.58 -0.97 -10.63
CA THR A 115 8.99 -1.39 -10.47
C THR A 115 9.85 -1.22 -11.73
N PRO A 116 9.44 -1.68 -12.93
CA PRO A 116 10.24 -1.49 -14.14
C PRO A 116 10.45 -0.01 -14.48
N GLY A 117 9.38 0.79 -14.33
CA GLY A 117 9.45 2.23 -14.55
C GLY A 117 10.47 2.91 -13.64
N MET A 118 10.45 2.60 -12.35
CA MET A 118 11.40 3.14 -11.35
C MET A 118 12.83 2.71 -11.64
N VAL A 119 13.07 1.41 -11.82
CA VAL A 119 14.42 0.85 -11.99
C VAL A 119 15.08 1.37 -13.28
N TYR A 120 14.36 1.35 -14.40
CA TYR A 120 14.88 1.87 -15.67
C TYR A 120 14.95 3.40 -15.67
N GLY A 121 13.94 4.07 -15.15
CA GLY A 121 13.90 5.54 -15.07
C GLY A 121 15.07 6.12 -14.27
N LEU A 122 15.38 5.55 -13.12
CA LEU A 122 16.52 5.97 -12.30
C LEU A 122 17.85 5.72 -13.00
N SER A 123 18.01 4.60 -13.70
CA SER A 123 19.21 4.34 -14.53
C SER A 123 19.36 5.40 -15.62
N PHE A 124 18.28 5.74 -16.32
CA PHE A 124 18.30 6.81 -17.33
C PHE A 124 18.59 8.18 -16.75
N ALA A 125 18.04 8.48 -15.55
CA ALA A 125 18.36 9.72 -14.85
C ALA A 125 19.87 9.86 -14.59
N LYS A 126 20.52 8.79 -14.13
CA LYS A 126 21.98 8.76 -13.94
C LYS A 126 22.73 8.97 -15.24
N GLU A 127 22.41 8.18 -16.28
CA GLU A 127 23.09 8.24 -17.58
C GLU A 127 22.98 9.62 -18.25
N LEU A 128 21.86 10.32 -18.02
CA LEU A 128 21.63 11.65 -18.60
C LEU A 128 22.03 12.81 -17.67
N GLY A 129 22.60 12.50 -16.49
CA GLY A 129 23.05 13.54 -15.53
C GLY A 129 21.88 14.33 -14.91
N LEU A 130 20.70 13.70 -14.74
CA LEU A 130 19.49 14.35 -14.23
C LEU A 130 19.30 14.20 -12.71
N LEU A 131 20.19 13.46 -12.04
CA LEU A 131 20.14 13.29 -10.59
C LEU A 131 20.59 14.57 -9.84
N GLU A 132 21.46 15.39 -10.47
CA GLU A 132 22.02 16.60 -9.85
C GLU A 132 22.59 16.32 -8.44
N ASP A 133 22.11 17.03 -7.39
CA ASP A 133 22.50 16.81 -5.99
C ASP A 133 21.58 15.79 -5.29
N THR A 134 21.20 14.72 -5.99
CA THR A 134 20.25 13.70 -5.50
C THR A 134 20.92 12.33 -5.37
N THR A 135 20.63 11.67 -4.24
CA THR A 135 20.75 10.22 -4.05
C THR A 135 19.35 9.61 -4.15
N ALA A 136 19.15 8.74 -5.13
CA ALA A 136 17.87 8.05 -5.29
C ALA A 136 17.99 6.60 -4.84
N TRP A 137 17.02 6.14 -4.06
CA TRP A 137 16.89 4.75 -3.64
C TRP A 137 15.62 4.14 -4.23
N TYR A 138 15.75 3.03 -4.93
CA TYR A 138 14.64 2.12 -5.16
C TYR A 138 14.48 1.24 -3.93
N PHE A 139 13.27 1.11 -3.42
CA PHE A 139 12.91 0.35 -2.25
C PHE A 139 11.79 -0.64 -2.60
N GLY A 140 12.18 -1.86 -2.99
CA GLY A 140 11.27 -2.96 -3.29
C GLY A 140 10.94 -3.72 -2.01
N ASN A 141 9.69 -3.67 -1.53
CA ASN A 141 9.38 -4.02 -0.15
C ASN A 141 8.06 -4.81 0.01
N MET A 142 7.72 -5.10 1.27
CA MET A 142 6.48 -5.73 1.69
C MET A 142 5.48 -4.66 2.16
N GLU A 143 4.25 -4.70 1.65
CA GLU A 143 3.19 -3.80 2.05
C GLU A 143 1.83 -4.48 2.23
N GLU A 144 1.45 -5.37 1.34
CA GLU A 144 0.12 -5.98 1.23
C GLU A 144 -0.47 -6.50 2.54
N TRP A 145 0.36 -7.02 3.43
CA TRP A 145 -0.04 -7.63 4.68
C TRP A 145 -0.04 -6.67 5.87
N CYS A 146 0.71 -5.57 5.74
CA CYS A 146 0.77 -4.53 6.76
C CYS A 146 1.43 -3.26 6.22
N ASP A 147 0.62 -2.31 5.80
CA ASP A 147 1.09 -1.03 5.27
C ASP A 147 2.06 -0.32 6.22
N GLY A 148 3.12 0.24 5.69
CA GLY A 148 4.08 1.02 6.45
C GLY A 148 5.02 0.23 7.35
N ILE A 149 4.92 -1.11 7.41
CA ILE A 149 5.85 -1.94 8.22
C ILE A 149 7.26 -1.89 7.66
N ALA A 150 7.40 -2.08 6.34
CA ALA A 150 8.71 -2.10 5.70
C ALA A 150 9.43 -0.76 5.81
N PRO A 151 8.83 0.39 5.47
CA PRO A 151 9.49 1.68 5.65
C PRO A 151 9.77 2.02 7.11
N ASN A 152 8.91 1.62 8.06
CA ASN A 152 9.15 1.82 9.49
C ASN A 152 10.40 1.04 9.95
N ALA A 153 10.45 -0.24 9.64
CA ALA A 153 11.60 -1.08 9.95
C ALA A 153 12.89 -0.57 9.27
N PHE A 154 12.79 -0.15 8.01
CA PHE A 154 13.90 0.40 7.24
C PHE A 154 14.52 1.62 7.92
N VAL A 155 13.71 2.61 8.30
CA VAL A 155 14.19 3.84 8.94
C VAL A 155 14.77 3.58 10.34
N GLU A 156 14.18 2.67 11.11
CA GLU A 156 14.63 2.38 12.48
C GLU A 156 15.87 1.47 12.52
N VAL A 157 15.97 0.53 11.59
CA VAL A 157 17.00 -0.52 11.62
C VAL A 157 18.18 -0.23 10.68
N ASP A 158 17.96 0.60 9.66
CA ASP A 158 19.01 1.08 8.73
C ASP A 158 19.21 2.60 8.85
N PRO A 159 19.81 3.07 9.96
CA PRO A 159 19.85 4.50 10.32
C PRO A 159 20.68 5.38 9.38
N GLY A 160 21.38 4.78 8.41
CA GLY A 160 22.16 5.52 7.40
C GLY A 160 21.30 6.20 6.33
N ILE A 161 20.04 5.79 6.19
CA ILE A 161 19.16 6.30 5.13
C ILE A 161 18.02 7.12 5.76
N ARG A 162 18.00 8.40 5.42
CA ARG A 162 16.97 9.37 5.86
C ARG A 162 16.41 10.05 4.62
N PRO A 163 15.23 9.64 4.13
CA PRO A 163 14.62 10.28 2.96
C PRO A 163 14.20 11.73 3.27
N ASP A 164 14.48 12.63 2.32
CA ASP A 164 13.88 13.96 2.30
C ASP A 164 12.51 13.92 1.64
N PHE A 165 12.34 13.02 0.65
CA PHE A 165 11.12 12.86 -0.14
C PHE A 165 10.89 11.40 -0.52
N VAL A 166 9.61 11.05 -0.72
CA VAL A 166 9.21 9.71 -1.19
C VAL A 166 8.28 9.80 -2.39
N VAL A 167 8.47 8.90 -3.34
CA VAL A 167 7.55 8.65 -4.46
C VAL A 167 7.04 7.22 -4.33
N ILE A 168 5.75 7.07 -4.08
CA ILE A 168 5.06 5.78 -3.90
C ILE A 168 4.53 5.31 -5.26
N GLY A 169 4.78 4.07 -5.61
CA GLY A 169 4.51 3.48 -6.92
C GLY A 169 3.11 2.92 -7.11
N GLU A 170 2.25 2.98 -6.12
CA GLU A 170 0.87 2.54 -6.20
C GLU A 170 0.14 3.06 -7.44
N PRO A 171 -0.81 2.29 -8.01
CA PRO A 171 -1.52 2.70 -9.22
C PRO A 171 -2.27 4.01 -9.03
N THR A 172 -2.09 4.92 -9.99
CA THR A 172 -2.70 6.26 -9.97
C THR A 172 -3.32 6.64 -11.33
N LYS A 173 -3.42 5.71 -12.27
CA LYS A 173 -3.85 6.03 -13.66
C LYS A 173 -2.93 7.07 -14.30
N MET A 174 -1.63 7.03 -14.01
CA MET A 174 -0.63 8.02 -14.45
C MET A 174 -0.95 9.45 -14.01
N GLN A 175 -1.71 9.64 -12.92
CA GLN A 175 -1.97 10.93 -12.29
C GLN A 175 -1.05 11.10 -11.07
N LEU A 176 -1.00 12.32 -10.52
CA LEU A 176 -0.26 12.58 -9.29
C LEU A 176 -1.20 12.46 -8.09
N TYR A 177 -0.94 11.51 -7.20
CA TYR A 177 -1.65 11.35 -5.95
C TYR A 177 -0.84 11.96 -4.80
N ARG A 178 -1.52 12.51 -3.80
CA ARG A 178 -0.88 13.27 -2.72
C ARG A 178 -1.41 12.95 -1.32
N GLY A 179 -2.09 11.81 -1.18
CA GLY A 179 -2.65 11.40 0.09
C GLY A 179 -3.47 10.13 -0.01
N HIS A 180 -3.86 9.61 1.15
CA HIS A 180 -4.78 8.49 1.23
C HIS A 180 -5.62 8.53 2.51
N LYS A 181 -6.73 7.78 2.54
CA LYS A 181 -7.49 7.52 3.77
C LYS A 181 -6.67 6.60 4.68
N GLY A 182 -6.77 6.86 5.98
CA GLY A 182 -6.21 5.95 6.96
C GLY A 182 -7.07 4.72 7.18
N ARG A 183 -6.54 3.78 7.96
CA ARG A 183 -7.22 2.53 8.34
C ARG A 183 -6.90 2.19 9.79
N ILE A 184 -7.83 1.59 10.50
CA ILE A 184 -7.60 0.91 11.76
C ILE A 184 -8.30 -0.44 11.75
N GLU A 185 -7.58 -1.49 12.09
CA GLU A 185 -8.14 -2.83 12.21
C GLU A 185 -8.39 -3.14 13.69
N LEU A 186 -9.64 -3.46 14.02
CA LEU A 186 -10.08 -3.73 15.38
C LEU A 186 -10.68 -5.13 15.50
N LYS A 187 -10.49 -5.72 16.66
CA LYS A 187 -11.13 -6.96 17.05
C LYS A 187 -12.07 -6.68 18.22
N ILE A 188 -13.30 -7.13 18.13
CA ILE A 188 -14.29 -7.05 19.21
C ILE A 188 -14.67 -8.47 19.62
N THR A 189 -14.50 -8.78 20.89
CA THR A 189 -14.79 -10.10 21.46
C THR A 189 -15.88 -9.97 22.52
N ALA A 190 -16.96 -10.71 22.34
CA ALA A 190 -17.98 -10.92 23.35
C ALA A 190 -17.72 -12.21 24.12
N THR A 191 -17.81 -12.15 25.43
CA THR A 191 -17.71 -13.32 26.33
C THR A 191 -19.08 -13.68 26.90
N GLY A 192 -19.30 -14.98 27.08
CA GLY A 192 -20.53 -15.54 27.60
C GLY A 192 -20.25 -16.75 28.47
N ARG A 193 -21.25 -17.63 28.60
CA ARG A 193 -21.17 -18.85 29.39
C ARG A 193 -21.83 -20.01 28.64
N SER A 194 -21.10 -21.10 28.45
CA SER A 194 -21.61 -22.30 27.80
C SER A 194 -22.65 -23.01 28.65
N ALA A 195 -23.64 -23.59 27.98
CA ALA A 195 -24.64 -24.47 28.55
C ALA A 195 -25.15 -25.44 27.46
N HIS A 196 -25.82 -26.50 27.84
CA HIS A 196 -26.50 -27.36 26.87
C HIS A 196 -27.63 -26.60 26.16
N ALA A 197 -27.75 -26.72 24.84
CA ALA A 197 -28.74 -25.97 24.07
C ALA A 197 -30.19 -26.20 24.51
N ALA A 198 -30.52 -27.43 25.00
CA ALA A 198 -31.80 -27.75 25.58
C ALA A 198 -32.11 -26.98 26.89
N SER A 199 -31.05 -26.52 27.59
CA SER A 199 -31.15 -25.72 28.83
C SER A 199 -30.42 -24.40 28.65
N HIS A 200 -30.57 -23.75 27.47
CA HIS A 200 -29.86 -22.54 27.07
C HIS A 200 -29.98 -21.39 28.07
N TYR A 201 -31.06 -21.33 28.83
CA TYR A 201 -31.32 -20.34 29.89
C TYR A 201 -30.34 -20.41 31.07
N LEU A 202 -29.59 -21.51 31.22
CA LEU A 202 -28.47 -21.63 32.17
C LEU A 202 -27.15 -21.07 31.62
N GLY A 203 -27.11 -20.83 30.33
CA GLY A 203 -25.96 -20.21 29.66
C GLY A 203 -26.09 -18.70 29.51
N ASP A 204 -25.13 -18.15 28.77
CA ASP A 204 -25.13 -16.76 28.35
C ASP A 204 -24.52 -16.68 26.95
N ASN A 205 -25.35 -16.34 25.96
CA ASN A 205 -24.97 -16.51 24.55
C ASN A 205 -24.19 -15.32 24.01
N ALA A 206 -22.89 -15.50 23.78
CA ALA A 206 -22.01 -14.48 23.24
C ALA A 206 -22.43 -13.97 21.85
N VAL A 207 -23.08 -14.80 21.02
CA VAL A 207 -23.60 -14.39 19.71
C VAL A 207 -24.68 -13.33 19.86
N TYR A 208 -25.61 -13.50 20.80
CA TYR A 208 -26.71 -12.53 21.02
C TYR A 208 -26.20 -11.21 21.55
N LYS A 209 -25.16 -11.20 22.38
CA LYS A 209 -24.47 -9.97 22.82
C LYS A 209 -23.87 -9.25 21.63
N MET A 210 -23.15 -9.96 20.76
CA MET A 210 -22.48 -9.36 19.62
C MET A 210 -23.47 -8.84 18.56
N MET A 211 -24.66 -9.43 18.42
CA MET A 211 -25.69 -8.92 17.50
C MET A 211 -26.06 -7.46 17.79
N ALA A 212 -26.09 -7.04 19.06
CA ALA A 212 -26.33 -5.64 19.43
C ALA A 212 -25.22 -4.73 18.88
N ILE A 213 -23.97 -5.17 19.00
CA ILE A 213 -22.81 -4.41 18.51
C ILE A 213 -22.81 -4.33 16.97
N ILE A 214 -23.02 -5.44 16.27
CA ILE A 214 -23.07 -5.49 14.80
C ILE A 214 -24.16 -4.53 14.27
N THR A 215 -25.30 -4.47 14.96
CA THR A 215 -26.39 -3.55 14.61
C THR A 215 -25.93 -2.08 14.72
N GLN A 216 -25.21 -1.73 15.80
CA GLN A 216 -24.66 -0.39 15.99
C GLN A 216 -23.56 -0.06 14.99
N VAL A 217 -22.68 -1.01 14.64
CA VAL A 217 -21.67 -0.84 13.57
C VAL A 217 -22.35 -0.49 12.24
N ARG A 218 -23.39 -1.21 11.87
CA ARG A 218 -24.16 -0.93 10.65
C ARG A 218 -24.80 0.48 10.67
N GLU A 219 -25.35 0.91 11.82
CA GLU A 219 -25.91 2.25 11.96
C GLU A 219 -24.80 3.33 11.93
N LEU A 220 -23.62 3.04 12.46
CA LEU A 220 -22.46 3.93 12.37
C LEU A 220 -22.02 4.11 10.91
N ASP A 221 -21.90 3.04 10.11
CA ASP A 221 -21.61 3.12 8.68
C ASP A 221 -22.64 4.01 7.96
N ARG A 222 -23.93 3.83 8.28
CA ARG A 222 -24.97 4.68 7.71
C ARG A 222 -24.77 6.15 8.04
N ARG A 223 -24.45 6.50 9.29
CA ARG A 223 -24.18 7.91 9.68
C ARG A 223 -22.97 8.51 8.98
N MET A 224 -21.92 7.71 8.72
CA MET A 224 -20.75 8.13 7.96
C MET A 224 -21.13 8.52 6.52
N ARG A 225 -21.97 7.73 5.86
CA ARG A 225 -22.47 8.04 4.50
C ARG A 225 -23.30 9.32 4.44
N PHE A 226 -23.80 9.82 5.58
CA PHE A 226 -24.54 11.07 5.70
C PHE A 226 -23.72 12.23 6.27
N GLY A 227 -22.40 12.13 6.27
CA GLY A 227 -21.48 13.24 6.52
C GLY A 227 -20.63 13.16 7.78
N MET A 228 -20.84 12.17 8.67
CA MET A 228 -19.97 12.00 9.83
C MET A 228 -18.53 11.69 9.38
N GLY A 229 -17.56 12.50 9.83
CA GLY A 229 -16.15 12.31 9.48
C GLY A 229 -15.79 12.68 8.03
N TYR A 230 -16.68 13.33 7.28
CA TYR A 230 -16.41 13.76 5.91
C TYR A 230 -15.21 14.73 5.83
N HIS A 231 -14.33 14.49 4.87
CA HIS A 231 -13.22 15.38 4.54
C HIS A 231 -13.32 15.83 3.06
N PRO A 232 -13.15 17.14 2.75
CA PRO A 232 -13.38 17.68 1.40
C PRO A 232 -12.57 17.02 0.28
N VAL A 233 -11.39 16.50 0.58
CA VAL A 233 -10.50 15.84 -0.40
C VAL A 233 -10.61 14.33 -0.33
N GLN A 234 -10.63 13.75 0.89
CA GLN A 234 -10.63 12.30 1.09
C GLN A 234 -12.03 11.68 1.10
N GLY A 235 -13.10 12.50 1.11
CA GLY A 235 -14.48 12.02 1.08
C GLY A 235 -14.95 11.44 2.43
N TYR A 236 -15.75 10.38 2.38
CA TYR A 236 -16.37 9.77 3.55
C TYR A 236 -15.49 8.67 4.15
N PRO A 237 -15.43 8.57 5.49
CA PRO A 237 -14.92 7.37 6.16
C PRO A 237 -15.88 6.19 5.97
N SER A 238 -15.46 4.99 6.36
CA SER A 238 -16.31 3.80 6.32
C SER A 238 -15.94 2.81 7.42
N ILE A 239 -16.87 1.89 7.73
CA ILE A 239 -16.65 0.79 8.65
C ILE A 239 -17.35 -0.46 8.15
N ALA A 240 -16.65 -1.61 8.22
CA ALA A 240 -17.21 -2.91 7.86
C ALA A 240 -16.81 -3.98 8.88
N VAL A 241 -17.73 -4.94 9.12
CA VAL A 241 -17.38 -6.22 9.72
C VAL A 241 -16.80 -7.08 8.61
N THR A 242 -15.53 -7.49 8.74
CA THR A 242 -14.78 -8.20 7.69
C THR A 242 -14.61 -9.69 7.95
N ASP A 243 -14.66 -10.09 9.23
CA ASP A 243 -14.60 -11.50 9.60
C ASP A 243 -15.34 -11.75 10.92
N VAL A 244 -15.79 -12.99 11.12
CA VAL A 244 -16.49 -13.42 12.33
C VAL A 244 -16.08 -14.83 12.73
N SER A 245 -16.03 -15.07 14.03
CA SER A 245 -15.80 -16.42 14.56
C SER A 245 -16.54 -16.65 15.87
N ALA A 246 -17.02 -17.89 16.06
CA ALA A 246 -17.64 -18.33 17.30
C ALA A 246 -16.86 -19.47 17.94
N ARG A 247 -16.73 -19.44 19.27
CA ARG A 247 -16.22 -20.58 20.03
C ARG A 247 -17.41 -21.26 20.72
N THR A 248 -17.54 -22.55 20.49
CA THR A 248 -18.52 -23.41 21.13
C THR A 248 -17.94 -24.80 21.34
N ALA A 249 -18.36 -25.48 22.41
CA ALA A 249 -17.93 -26.84 22.68
C ALA A 249 -18.49 -27.86 21.67
N SER A 250 -19.70 -27.57 21.12
CA SER A 250 -20.38 -28.41 20.13
C SER A 250 -21.57 -27.65 19.53
N LEU A 251 -22.17 -28.18 18.45
CA LEU A 251 -23.35 -27.57 17.80
C LEU A 251 -24.61 -27.59 18.71
N ASN A 252 -24.62 -28.37 19.79
CA ASN A 252 -25.71 -28.40 20.77
C ASN A 252 -25.33 -27.69 22.09
N ALA A 253 -24.36 -26.80 22.09
CA ALA A 253 -23.96 -25.97 23.22
C ALA A 253 -24.11 -24.47 22.90
N VAL A 254 -24.41 -23.69 23.94
CA VAL A 254 -24.43 -22.23 23.85
C VAL A 254 -23.02 -21.71 23.63
N PRO A 255 -22.73 -20.88 22.62
CA PRO A 255 -21.41 -20.28 22.40
C PRO A 255 -21.01 -19.38 23.57
N ASP A 256 -19.79 -19.57 24.08
CA ASP A 256 -19.22 -18.79 25.18
C ASP A 256 -18.27 -17.68 24.73
N GLN A 257 -18.00 -17.58 23.44
CA GLN A 257 -17.26 -16.48 22.84
C GLN A 257 -17.72 -16.22 21.40
N PHE A 258 -17.81 -14.96 21.03
CA PHE A 258 -18.01 -14.54 19.64
C PHE A 258 -17.11 -13.36 19.34
N THR A 259 -16.42 -13.41 18.23
CA THR A 259 -15.46 -12.40 17.81
C THR A 259 -15.85 -11.86 16.43
N ILE A 260 -15.74 -10.55 16.27
CA ILE A 260 -15.81 -9.88 14.96
C ILE A 260 -14.54 -9.08 14.71
N TYR A 261 -14.19 -8.92 13.44
CA TYR A 261 -13.10 -8.06 12.99
C TYR A 261 -13.69 -6.89 12.21
N LEU A 262 -13.15 -5.68 12.45
CA LEU A 262 -13.58 -4.45 11.80
C LEU A 262 -12.44 -3.87 10.98
N ASP A 263 -12.72 -3.52 9.74
CA ASP A 263 -11.92 -2.57 8.94
C ASP A 263 -12.61 -1.20 9.03
N ARG A 264 -11.92 -0.21 9.60
CA ARG A 264 -12.41 1.15 9.76
C ARG A 264 -11.52 2.11 8.96
N ARG A 265 -12.04 2.65 7.86
CA ARG A 265 -11.36 3.68 7.07
C ARG A 265 -11.62 5.05 7.68
N ILE A 266 -10.56 5.82 7.89
CA ILE A 266 -10.58 7.11 8.57
C ILE A 266 -10.08 8.22 7.65
N THR A 267 -10.55 9.43 7.87
CA THR A 267 -10.10 10.63 7.15
C THR A 267 -9.29 11.55 8.07
N LEU A 268 -8.69 12.58 7.52
CA LEU A 268 -8.02 13.62 8.31
C LEU A 268 -8.94 14.41 9.25
N SER A 269 -10.25 14.24 9.14
CA SER A 269 -11.23 14.82 10.06
C SER A 269 -11.39 14.02 11.35
N GLU A 270 -10.65 12.92 11.53
CA GLU A 270 -10.79 11.99 12.65
C GLU A 270 -9.40 11.61 13.21
N THR A 271 -9.31 11.49 14.51
CA THR A 271 -8.13 10.96 15.19
C THR A 271 -8.31 9.50 15.60
N ARG A 272 -7.20 8.78 15.81
CA ARG A 272 -7.21 7.39 16.31
C ARG A 272 -8.02 7.23 17.57
N ASP A 273 -7.80 8.11 18.55
CA ASP A 273 -8.43 8.00 19.87
C ASP A 273 -9.95 8.28 19.81
N GLU A 274 -10.37 9.24 18.98
CA GLU A 274 -11.80 9.49 18.72
C GLU A 274 -12.47 8.28 18.08
N VAL A 275 -11.81 7.63 17.11
CA VAL A 275 -12.35 6.42 16.46
C VAL A 275 -12.46 5.26 17.45
N ILE A 276 -11.45 5.02 18.29
CA ILE A 276 -11.50 3.98 19.32
C ILE A 276 -12.61 4.28 20.33
N ALA A 277 -12.72 5.53 20.79
CA ALA A 277 -13.79 5.95 21.70
C ALA A 277 -15.18 5.79 21.08
N GLN A 278 -15.32 6.11 19.78
CA GLN A 278 -16.57 5.91 19.01
C GLN A 278 -16.97 4.43 19.00
N ILE A 279 -16.02 3.51 18.71
CA ILE A 279 -16.30 2.06 18.69
C ILE A 279 -16.66 1.55 20.09
N LYS A 280 -15.94 1.97 21.13
CA LYS A 280 -16.27 1.62 22.52
C LYS A 280 -17.65 2.15 22.92
N GLY A 281 -18.02 3.32 22.44
CA GLY A 281 -19.34 3.91 22.67
C GLY A 281 -20.52 3.17 21.98
N LEU A 282 -20.25 2.21 21.10
CA LEU A 282 -21.29 1.33 20.55
C LEU A 282 -21.72 0.23 21.52
N ILE A 283 -20.94 0.00 22.58
CA ILE A 283 -21.19 -1.05 23.56
C ILE A 283 -22.22 -0.55 24.57
N PRO A 284 -23.40 -1.22 24.69
CA PRO A 284 -24.35 -0.88 25.73
C PRO A 284 -23.78 -1.01 27.13
N ASP A 285 -24.18 -0.15 28.06
CA ASP A 285 -23.67 -0.12 29.44
C ASP A 285 -23.72 -1.48 30.15
N TYR A 286 -24.79 -2.25 29.91
CA TYR A 286 -24.97 -3.58 30.51
C TYR A 286 -24.07 -4.68 29.94
N LEU A 287 -23.29 -4.39 28.88
CA LEU A 287 -22.33 -5.34 28.24
C LEU A 287 -20.87 -4.90 28.40
N GLN A 288 -20.57 -3.81 29.04
CA GLN A 288 -19.21 -3.23 29.06
C GLN A 288 -18.15 -4.17 29.65
N ASP A 289 -18.53 -4.97 30.67
CA ASP A 289 -17.61 -5.92 31.29
C ASP A 289 -17.41 -7.22 30.46
N GLU A 290 -18.22 -7.42 29.44
CA GLU A 290 -18.29 -8.66 28.66
C GLU A 290 -17.87 -8.50 27.21
N ILE A 291 -17.64 -7.25 26.78
CA ILE A 291 -17.19 -6.91 25.43
C ILE A 291 -15.83 -6.25 25.49
N HIS A 292 -14.85 -6.82 24.78
CA HIS A 292 -13.49 -6.31 24.70
C HIS A 292 -13.19 -5.80 23.30
N VAL A 293 -12.66 -4.57 23.19
CA VAL A 293 -12.22 -3.95 21.94
C VAL A 293 -10.71 -3.86 21.94
N GLU A 294 -10.07 -4.47 20.96
CA GLU A 294 -8.61 -4.52 20.79
C GLU A 294 -8.22 -3.97 19.42
N GLU A 295 -7.19 -3.15 19.37
CA GLU A 295 -6.49 -2.83 18.12
C GLU A 295 -5.59 -3.99 17.74
N LEU A 296 -5.58 -4.36 16.46
CA LEU A 296 -4.77 -5.46 15.98
C LEU A 296 -3.30 -5.05 15.83
N TYR A 297 -2.42 -6.04 15.95
CA TYR A 297 -0.99 -5.93 15.71
C TYR A 297 -0.56 -6.91 14.63
N TYR A 298 0.47 -6.55 13.88
CA TYR A 298 1.20 -7.43 12.99
C TYR A 298 2.56 -7.72 13.62
N ASP A 299 2.87 -8.99 13.83
CA ASP A 299 4.08 -9.47 14.50
C ASP A 299 4.67 -10.73 13.82
N LYS A 300 4.24 -10.99 12.58
CA LYS A 300 4.75 -12.15 11.84
C LYS A 300 6.19 -11.93 11.37
N PRO A 301 7.02 -13.00 11.36
CA PRO A 301 8.37 -12.90 10.84
C PRO A 301 8.36 -12.76 9.32
N SER A 302 9.27 -11.95 8.78
CA SER A 302 9.60 -11.95 7.37
C SER A 302 10.31 -13.27 6.99
N TYR A 303 10.58 -13.50 5.69
CA TYR A 303 11.29 -14.70 5.25
C TYR A 303 12.74 -14.79 5.78
N THR A 304 13.31 -13.69 6.25
CA THR A 304 14.63 -13.68 6.92
C THR A 304 14.55 -14.09 8.39
N GLY A 305 13.35 -14.28 8.94
CA GLY A 305 13.10 -14.48 10.35
C GLY A 305 13.06 -13.20 11.18
N PHE A 306 13.22 -12.03 10.55
CA PHE A 306 13.14 -10.74 11.24
C PHE A 306 11.68 -10.42 11.60
N VAL A 307 11.45 -10.07 12.87
CA VAL A 307 10.14 -9.67 13.39
C VAL A 307 10.18 -8.19 13.76
N PHE A 308 9.21 -7.44 13.28
CA PHE A 308 9.04 -6.03 13.60
C PHE A 308 7.58 -5.75 13.97
N PRO A 309 7.21 -5.80 15.27
CA PRO A 309 5.82 -5.64 15.67
C PRO A 309 5.33 -4.22 15.45
N VAL A 310 4.20 -4.08 14.76
CA VAL A 310 3.53 -2.79 14.55
C VAL A 310 2.04 -2.90 14.81
N SER A 311 1.45 -1.81 15.29
CA SER A 311 0.00 -1.66 15.40
C SER A 311 -0.61 -1.52 14.01
N LYS A 312 -1.76 -2.16 13.80
CA LYS A 312 -2.55 -2.02 12.57
C LYS A 312 -3.40 -0.74 12.59
N PHE A 313 -2.77 0.34 12.97
CA PHE A 313 -3.24 1.70 12.80
C PHE A 313 -2.41 2.40 11.74
N TYR A 314 -3.07 2.80 10.68
CA TYR A 314 -2.53 3.41 9.48
C TYR A 314 -3.08 4.83 9.36
N PRO A 315 -2.35 5.87 9.83
CA PRO A 315 -2.83 7.24 9.80
C PRO A 315 -3.09 7.73 8.36
N PRO A 316 -4.15 8.52 8.16
CA PRO A 316 -4.36 9.23 6.91
C PRO A 316 -3.30 10.32 6.74
N TRP A 317 -3.04 10.69 5.50
CA TRP A 317 -2.18 11.82 5.19
C TRP A 317 -2.65 12.55 3.94
N LEU A 318 -2.21 13.80 3.80
CA LEU A 318 -2.49 14.64 2.64
C LEU A 318 -1.40 15.70 2.54
N LEU A 319 -0.69 15.74 1.42
CA LEU A 319 0.28 16.79 1.11
C LEU A 319 -0.42 17.98 0.49
N ASP A 320 0.03 19.19 0.78
CA ASP A 320 -0.53 20.42 0.20
C ASP A 320 -0.29 20.50 -1.31
N ASP A 321 -1.26 21.04 -2.03
CA ASP A 321 -1.16 21.27 -3.48
C ASP A 321 0.02 22.15 -3.84
N ALA A 322 0.31 23.17 -3.02
CA ALA A 322 1.40 24.12 -3.21
C ALA A 322 2.77 23.60 -2.75
N HIS A 323 2.82 22.43 -2.11
CA HIS A 323 4.09 21.89 -1.64
C HIS A 323 5.07 21.66 -2.80
N PRO A 324 6.38 22.00 -2.66
CA PRO A 324 7.37 21.86 -3.74
C PRO A 324 7.41 20.48 -4.38
N LEU A 325 7.22 19.40 -3.60
CA LEU A 325 7.17 18.04 -4.10
C LEU A 325 5.97 17.80 -5.03
N THR A 326 4.78 18.30 -4.65
CA THR A 326 3.57 18.24 -5.49
C THR A 326 3.76 19.02 -6.78
N GLN A 327 4.32 20.23 -6.69
CA GLN A 327 4.61 21.06 -7.85
C GLN A 327 5.65 20.43 -8.77
N ALA A 328 6.70 19.81 -8.22
CA ALA A 328 7.69 19.07 -9.01
C ALA A 328 7.05 17.92 -9.80
N GLY A 329 6.15 17.15 -9.18
CA GLY A 329 5.40 16.08 -9.85
C GLY A 329 4.54 16.61 -11.00
N GLN A 330 3.79 17.68 -10.77
CA GLN A 330 2.97 18.31 -11.80
C GLN A 330 3.81 18.89 -12.95
N CYS A 331 4.91 19.58 -12.64
CA CYS A 331 5.83 20.09 -13.65
C CYS A 331 6.48 18.96 -14.47
N THR A 332 6.77 17.81 -13.85
CA THR A 332 7.27 16.62 -14.55
C THR A 332 6.25 16.12 -15.57
N ILE A 333 5.00 15.95 -15.16
CA ILE A 333 3.89 15.50 -16.01
C ILE A 333 3.68 16.49 -17.18
N GLU A 334 3.64 17.79 -16.88
CA GLU A 334 3.44 18.83 -17.88
C GLU A 334 4.58 18.86 -18.90
N ALA A 335 5.82 18.73 -18.46
CA ALA A 335 6.99 18.71 -19.35
C ALA A 335 7.02 17.46 -20.27
N LEU A 336 6.58 16.30 -19.77
CA LEU A 336 6.60 15.05 -20.54
C LEU A 336 5.44 14.92 -21.52
N TRP A 337 4.22 15.23 -21.07
CA TRP A 337 3.01 14.87 -21.82
C TRP A 337 2.07 16.05 -22.09
N GLY A 338 2.42 17.25 -21.63
CA GLY A 338 1.64 18.47 -21.78
C GLY A 338 0.45 18.55 -20.84
N GLY A 339 0.18 19.76 -20.33
CA GLY A 339 -0.92 20.03 -19.43
C GLY A 339 -0.78 19.45 -18.02
N LYS A 340 -1.42 20.10 -17.05
CA LYS A 340 -1.52 19.59 -15.68
C LYS A 340 -2.60 18.54 -15.59
N ARG A 341 -2.39 17.50 -14.78
CA ARG A 341 -3.40 16.49 -14.46
C ARG A 341 -4.05 16.78 -13.12
N ALA A 342 -5.25 16.23 -12.91
CA ALA A 342 -5.91 16.32 -11.61
C ALA A 342 -5.04 15.67 -10.52
N LEU A 343 -5.06 16.27 -9.33
CA LEU A 343 -4.46 15.67 -8.14
C LEU A 343 -5.45 14.68 -7.52
N GLY A 344 -4.98 13.50 -7.19
CA GLY A 344 -5.79 12.45 -6.60
C GLY A 344 -5.36 12.07 -5.18
N THR A 345 -6.15 11.18 -4.60
CA THR A 345 -5.86 10.48 -3.35
C THR A 345 -6.36 9.03 -3.47
N TRP A 346 -5.71 8.09 -2.79
CA TRP A 346 -6.22 6.73 -2.69
C TRP A 346 -7.31 6.61 -1.63
N ASP A 347 -8.28 5.77 -1.89
CA ASP A 347 -9.31 5.38 -0.92
C ASP A 347 -8.83 4.31 0.07
N PHE A 348 -7.69 3.68 -0.22
CA PHE A 348 -7.02 2.68 0.62
C PHE A 348 -5.72 3.27 1.23
N SER A 349 -5.14 2.59 2.21
CA SER A 349 -3.86 2.97 2.82
C SER A 349 -2.70 2.36 2.03
N THR A 350 -1.57 3.06 2.03
CA THR A 350 -0.31 2.67 1.37
C THR A 350 0.84 2.83 2.36
N ASN A 351 2.08 2.51 1.97
CA ASN A 351 3.28 2.82 2.76
C ASN A 351 3.42 4.30 3.15
N GLY A 352 2.69 5.18 2.48
CA GLY A 352 2.54 6.59 2.86
C GLY A 352 2.01 6.80 4.28
N THR A 353 1.35 5.79 4.86
CA THR A 353 0.95 5.78 6.27
C THR A 353 2.13 5.97 7.22
N TYR A 354 3.28 5.35 6.88
CA TYR A 354 4.51 5.58 7.65
C TYR A 354 5.25 6.83 7.17
N TRP A 355 5.55 6.90 5.87
CA TRP A 355 6.36 7.98 5.33
C TRP A 355 5.79 9.35 5.68
N ALA A 356 4.58 9.66 5.24
CA ALA A 356 3.94 10.95 5.48
C ALA A 356 3.17 10.98 6.82
N GLY A 357 2.43 9.90 7.13
CA GLY A 357 1.52 9.87 8.26
C GLY A 357 2.21 9.79 9.62
N LYS A 358 3.27 8.98 9.76
CA LYS A 358 4.01 8.80 11.05
C LYS A 358 5.31 9.58 11.07
N ALA A 359 6.13 9.48 10.02
CA ALA A 359 7.46 10.07 9.98
C ALA A 359 7.46 11.54 9.51
N GLY A 360 6.35 12.04 8.96
CA GLY A 360 6.24 13.40 8.45
C GLY A 360 7.10 13.69 7.21
N ILE A 361 7.53 12.65 6.48
CA ILE A 361 8.34 12.78 5.28
C ILE A 361 7.42 13.09 4.10
N PRO A 362 7.59 14.22 3.40
CA PRO A 362 6.77 14.57 2.25
C PRO A 362 6.75 13.47 1.20
N SER A 363 5.55 13.03 0.82
CA SER A 363 5.34 11.90 -0.10
C SER A 363 4.34 12.27 -1.19
N ILE A 364 4.53 11.71 -2.38
CA ILE A 364 3.57 11.72 -3.49
C ILE A 364 3.43 10.32 -4.06
N GLY A 365 2.34 10.09 -4.78
CA GLY A 365 2.13 8.86 -5.52
C GLY A 365 2.13 9.08 -7.02
N PHE A 366 2.74 8.16 -7.74
CA PHE A 366 2.67 8.09 -9.19
C PHE A 366 2.95 6.66 -9.66
N GLY A 367 2.01 6.07 -10.38
CA GLY A 367 2.16 4.71 -10.91
C GLY A 367 1.21 4.42 -12.07
N PRO A 368 1.55 3.40 -12.91
CA PRO A 368 0.72 2.95 -14.00
C PRO A 368 -0.49 2.13 -13.52
N GLY A 369 -1.52 2.07 -14.33
CA GLY A 369 -2.69 1.23 -14.12
C GLY A 369 -3.78 1.86 -13.25
N ASN A 370 -4.89 1.14 -13.21
CA ASN A 370 -6.10 1.53 -12.49
C ASN A 370 -6.26 0.64 -11.25
N GLU A 371 -6.28 1.26 -10.06
CA GLU A 371 -6.46 0.63 -8.76
C GLU A 371 -7.74 -0.21 -8.64
N ASP A 372 -8.76 0.05 -9.46
CA ASP A 372 -10.00 -0.73 -9.46
C ASP A 372 -9.80 -2.21 -9.85
N PHE A 373 -8.68 -2.55 -10.47
CA PHE A 373 -8.31 -3.93 -10.82
C PHE A 373 -7.49 -4.63 -9.75
N ALA A 374 -6.96 -3.90 -8.74
CA ALA A 374 -6.23 -4.48 -7.62
C ALA A 374 -7.07 -5.53 -6.88
N HIS A 375 -6.43 -6.61 -6.41
CA HIS A 375 -7.07 -7.71 -5.65
C HIS A 375 -8.17 -8.48 -6.40
N THR A 376 -8.37 -8.25 -7.70
CA THR A 376 -9.36 -8.97 -8.51
C THR A 376 -8.73 -10.09 -9.34
N ASN A 377 -9.56 -10.99 -9.88
CA ASN A 377 -9.15 -11.98 -10.88
C ASN A 377 -9.08 -11.42 -12.33
N LEU A 378 -9.29 -10.10 -12.46
CA LEU A 378 -9.18 -9.34 -13.71
C LEU A 378 -8.00 -8.36 -13.67
N GLU A 379 -7.08 -8.57 -12.72
CA GLU A 379 -5.94 -7.68 -12.52
C GLU A 379 -5.13 -7.52 -13.80
N GLN A 380 -4.86 -6.25 -14.16
CA GLN A 380 -4.28 -5.89 -15.44
C GLN A 380 -3.61 -4.52 -15.41
N VAL A 381 -2.61 -4.32 -16.27
CA VAL A 381 -1.94 -3.03 -16.45
C VAL A 381 -1.68 -2.76 -17.94
N PRO A 382 -1.95 -1.53 -18.45
CA PRO A 382 -1.54 -1.13 -19.80
C PRO A 382 -0.01 -1.03 -19.89
N LEU A 383 0.58 -1.77 -20.82
CA LEU A 383 2.05 -1.79 -20.99
C LEU A 383 2.62 -0.44 -21.42
N ASP A 384 1.85 0.37 -22.14
CA ASP A 384 2.26 1.73 -22.51
C ASP A 384 2.40 2.64 -21.29
N GLU A 385 1.56 2.46 -20.26
CA GLU A 385 1.66 3.22 -19.01
C GLU A 385 2.89 2.79 -18.22
N VAL A 386 3.18 1.49 -18.13
CA VAL A 386 4.39 0.94 -17.48
C VAL A 386 5.66 1.52 -18.12
N VAL A 387 5.70 1.54 -19.44
CA VAL A 387 6.84 2.11 -20.20
C VAL A 387 6.93 3.61 -19.98
N SER A 388 5.81 4.33 -20.09
CA SER A 388 5.79 5.79 -19.91
C SER A 388 6.11 6.23 -18.48
N ALA A 389 5.82 5.39 -17.47
CA ALA A 389 6.19 5.70 -16.08
C ALA A 389 7.72 5.86 -15.91
N ALA A 390 8.53 5.14 -16.70
CA ALA A 390 9.98 5.33 -16.70
C ALA A 390 10.41 6.75 -17.12
N GLU A 391 9.64 7.42 -17.98
CA GLU A 391 9.90 8.82 -18.35
C GLU A 391 9.74 9.74 -17.14
N PHE A 392 8.66 9.54 -16.35
CA PHE A 392 8.41 10.31 -15.14
C PHE A 392 9.54 10.13 -14.13
N TYR A 393 9.86 8.89 -13.78
CA TYR A 393 10.88 8.62 -12.78
C TYR A 393 12.29 9.07 -13.21
N ALA A 394 12.57 9.13 -14.51
CA ALA A 394 13.82 9.66 -15.03
C ALA A 394 13.92 11.19 -14.93
N LEU A 395 12.83 11.92 -15.17
CA LEU A 395 12.83 13.38 -15.18
C LEU A 395 12.63 13.99 -13.80
N PHE A 396 11.88 13.31 -12.93
CA PHE A 396 11.41 13.83 -11.65
C PHE A 396 12.53 14.36 -10.72
N PRO A 397 13.70 13.68 -10.53
CA PRO A 397 14.76 14.21 -9.67
C PRO A 397 15.22 15.61 -10.07
N LYS A 398 15.36 15.84 -11.38
CA LYS A 398 15.73 17.16 -11.93
C LYS A 398 14.65 18.20 -11.64
N MET A 399 13.38 17.88 -11.92
CA MET A 399 12.26 18.81 -11.70
C MET A 399 12.10 19.15 -10.22
N LEU A 400 12.32 18.17 -9.32
CA LEU A 400 12.31 18.42 -7.88
C LEU A 400 13.46 19.36 -7.47
N SER A 401 14.66 19.15 -8.01
CA SER A 401 15.81 20.01 -7.74
C SER A 401 15.55 21.46 -8.12
N GLU A 402 14.76 21.72 -9.14
CA GLU A 402 14.37 23.07 -9.57
C GLU A 402 13.35 23.75 -8.63
N GLN A 403 12.54 22.97 -7.90
CA GLN A 403 11.51 23.45 -6.97
C GLN A 403 12.02 23.69 -5.54
N VAL A 404 13.09 22.98 -5.11
CA VAL A 404 13.58 22.99 -3.72
C VAL A 404 14.97 23.64 -3.59
N LYS A 405 15.26 24.60 -4.44
CA LYS A 405 16.51 25.41 -4.40
C LYS A 405 16.59 26.29 -3.19
#